data_026e7f52bc930272b78b679585fb0bc5
#
_entry.id   026e7f52bc930272b78b679585fb0bc5
#
_cell.length_a   1.000
_cell.length_b   1.000
_cell.length_c   1.000
_cell.angle_alpha   90.00
_cell.angle_beta   90.00
_cell.angle_gamma   90.00
#
_symmetry.space_group_name_H-M   'P 1'
#
loop_
_entity.id
_entity.type
_entity.pdbx_description
1 polymer ?
#
loop_
_entity_poly.entity_id
_entity_poly.type
_entity_poly.pdbx_seq_one_letter_code
_entity_poly.pdbx_strand_id
1 'polypeptide(L)'
;HAPFPDYDFGMRMPYCELSEYIEDINALTVQYRTDIILWKGLEIEYLPEYRDYYEALLTRSGMDYLLMGEHFYKNASGKTTNYTDALSTDEFPVYAQNVADGMKTGLFLAVAHPDIYMADNFVWDDNCKKAADIIIDTAVTTGTVLEYNANGFRREKKFYPDGTRYQYPHPAFWEMVKGSGARVIVGSDCHNPSQVWDVAIEKAYQNLYALGIHPISSLFDTSD
;
A
#
# COMPACT_ATOMS: atom_id res chain seq x y z
N HIS A 1 -0.46 2.02 11.02
CA HIS A 1 0.75 2.55 10.40
C HIS A 1 1.93 2.47 11.35
N ALA A 2 3.12 2.15 10.81
CA ALA A 2 4.35 2.06 11.56
C ALA A 2 4.80 3.43 12.09
N PRO A 3 5.41 3.48 13.27
CA PRO A 3 6.01 4.71 13.78
C PRO A 3 7.37 4.96 13.15
N PHE A 4 7.81 6.21 13.14
CA PHE A 4 9.20 6.60 12.91
C PHE A 4 9.87 6.96 14.23
N PRO A 5 11.20 6.72 14.39
CA PRO A 5 11.87 6.88 15.68
C PRO A 5 11.99 8.32 16.17
N ASP A 6 12.00 9.28 15.26
CA ASP A 6 12.31 10.69 15.53
C ASP A 6 11.29 11.68 14.95
N TYR A 7 10.24 11.18 14.28
CA TYR A 7 9.20 12.02 13.68
C TYR A 7 7.82 11.37 13.77
N ASP A 8 6.82 12.15 14.17
CA ASP A 8 5.42 11.78 14.19
C ASP A 8 4.68 12.44 13.02
N PHE A 9 4.31 11.65 12.01
CA PHE A 9 3.48 12.10 10.90
C PHE A 9 1.98 12.12 11.24
N GLY A 10 1.59 11.81 12.49
CA GLY A 10 0.20 11.68 12.93
C GLY A 10 -0.48 10.40 12.42
N MET A 11 -1.63 10.07 12.99
CA MET A 11 -2.49 8.95 12.60
C MET A 11 -1.78 7.58 12.54
N ARG A 12 -0.81 7.36 13.41
CA ARG A 12 -0.04 6.12 13.49
C ARG A 12 0.26 5.73 14.93
N MET A 13 0.74 4.51 15.11
CA MET A 13 1.19 4.04 16.41
C MET A 13 2.35 4.92 16.91
N PRO A 14 2.35 5.36 18.19
CA PRO A 14 3.51 6.01 18.80
C PRO A 14 4.73 5.09 18.80
N TYR A 15 5.94 5.65 18.59
CA TYR A 15 7.16 4.84 18.56
C TYR A 15 7.41 4.03 19.84
N CYS A 16 7.02 4.57 21.00
CA CYS A 16 7.14 3.87 22.28
C CYS A 16 6.27 2.62 22.41
N GLU A 17 5.23 2.47 21.57
CA GLU A 17 4.34 1.31 21.56
C GLU A 17 4.79 0.19 20.61
N LEU A 18 5.82 0.43 19.80
CA LEU A 18 6.33 -0.56 18.84
C LEU A 18 6.74 -1.88 19.51
N SER A 19 7.40 -1.80 20.68
CA SER A 19 7.82 -3.00 21.42
C SER A 19 6.62 -3.81 21.90
N GLU A 20 5.58 -3.15 22.42
CA GLU A 20 4.35 -3.79 22.88
C GLU A 20 3.62 -4.48 21.72
N TYR A 21 3.49 -3.79 20.57
CA TYR A 21 2.95 -4.39 19.34
C TYR A 21 3.67 -5.68 18.95
N ILE A 22 5.01 -5.68 18.99
CA ILE A 22 5.83 -6.85 18.64
C ILE A 22 5.60 -8.00 19.63
N GLU A 23 5.56 -7.70 20.92
CA GLU A 23 5.33 -8.69 21.99
C GLU A 23 3.94 -9.30 21.87
N ASP A 24 2.92 -8.48 21.63
CA ASP A 24 1.54 -8.94 21.48
C ASP A 24 1.38 -9.88 20.28
N ILE A 25 1.91 -9.52 19.11
CA ILE A 25 1.83 -10.38 17.93
C ILE A 25 2.61 -11.70 18.17
N ASN A 26 3.77 -11.65 18.81
CA ASN A 26 4.53 -12.85 19.14
C ASN A 26 3.73 -13.78 20.09
N ALA A 27 3.06 -13.21 21.09
CA ALA A 27 2.21 -13.98 22.00
C ALA A 27 1.02 -14.61 21.27
N LEU A 28 0.35 -13.86 20.41
CA LEU A 28 -0.77 -14.34 19.58
C LEU A 28 -0.31 -15.44 18.60
N THR A 29 0.86 -15.29 17.99
CA THR A 29 1.44 -16.31 17.09
C THR A 29 1.63 -17.64 17.83
N VAL A 30 2.14 -17.60 19.05
CA VAL A 30 2.28 -18.81 19.88
C VAL A 30 0.92 -19.39 20.29
N GLN A 31 -0.01 -18.52 20.70
CA GLN A 31 -1.32 -18.92 21.18
C GLN A 31 -2.15 -19.61 20.08
N TYR A 32 -2.11 -19.11 18.86
CA TYR A 32 -2.96 -19.56 17.75
C TYR A 32 -2.22 -20.39 16.70
N ARG A 33 -0.99 -20.87 16.99
CA ARG A 33 -0.12 -21.57 16.03
C ARG A 33 -0.74 -22.80 15.36
N THR A 34 -1.77 -23.42 15.98
CA THR A 34 -2.46 -24.59 15.42
C THR A 34 -3.69 -24.21 14.58
N ASP A 35 -4.15 -22.97 14.65
CA ASP A 35 -5.40 -22.52 14.08
C ASP A 35 -5.19 -21.58 12.88
N ILE A 36 -4.13 -20.76 12.96
CA ILE A 36 -3.85 -19.74 11.94
C ILE A 36 -2.34 -19.43 11.88
N ILE A 37 -1.86 -19.12 10.69
CA ILE A 37 -0.51 -18.57 10.50
C ILE A 37 -0.63 -17.03 10.59
N LEU A 38 0.09 -16.45 11.55
CA LEU A 38 0.17 -14.99 11.70
C LEU A 38 1.52 -14.49 11.21
N TRP A 39 1.47 -13.56 10.24
CA TRP A 39 2.62 -12.84 9.75
C TRP A 39 2.65 -11.44 10.36
N LYS A 40 3.76 -11.09 10.98
CA LYS A 40 3.96 -9.81 11.65
C LYS A 40 4.53 -8.80 10.67
N GLY A 41 3.75 -7.78 10.34
CA GLY A 41 4.14 -6.74 9.39
C GLY A 41 3.76 -5.34 9.82
N LEU A 42 4.29 -4.38 9.10
CA LEU A 42 3.98 -2.97 9.27
C LEU A 42 3.75 -2.32 7.91
N GLU A 43 2.75 -1.45 7.83
CA GLU A 43 2.60 -0.50 6.73
C GLU A 43 3.37 0.77 7.07
N ILE A 44 4.26 1.20 6.17
CA ILE A 44 5.15 2.35 6.38
C ILE A 44 5.48 3.03 5.06
N GLU A 45 5.65 4.35 5.08
CA GLU A 45 6.13 5.13 3.94
C GLU A 45 7.59 4.84 3.63
N TYR A 46 7.99 5.00 2.37
CA TYR A 46 9.39 4.99 1.98
C TYR A 46 9.99 6.39 1.99
N LEU A 47 10.84 6.65 2.97
CA LEU A 47 11.68 7.84 3.05
C LEU A 47 13.15 7.40 3.07
N PRO A 48 13.97 7.80 2.08
CA PRO A 48 15.33 7.27 1.91
C PRO A 48 16.22 7.37 3.14
N GLU A 49 16.02 8.41 3.97
CA GLU A 49 16.77 8.65 5.21
C GLU A 49 16.52 7.59 6.30
N TYR A 50 15.46 6.79 6.20
CA TYR A 50 15.12 5.75 7.17
C TYR A 50 15.46 4.34 6.70
N ARG A 51 16.31 4.19 5.69
CA ARG A 51 16.68 2.87 5.15
C ARG A 51 17.19 1.92 6.25
N ASP A 52 18.11 2.37 7.10
CA ASP A 52 18.68 1.56 8.18
C ASP A 52 17.60 1.16 9.21
N TYR A 53 16.58 1.99 9.39
CA TYR A 53 15.45 1.69 10.24
C TYR A 53 14.58 0.58 9.67
N TYR A 54 14.26 0.59 8.38
CA TYR A 54 13.50 -0.49 7.73
C TYR A 54 14.26 -1.83 7.81
N GLU A 55 15.56 -1.81 7.55
CA GLU A 55 16.41 -2.99 7.70
C GLU A 55 16.43 -3.49 9.16
N ALA A 56 16.44 -2.59 10.13
CA ALA A 56 16.37 -2.96 11.55
C ALA A 56 15.01 -3.54 11.93
N LEU A 57 13.91 -3.04 11.39
CA LEU A 57 12.56 -3.63 11.59
C LEU A 57 12.54 -5.08 11.14
N LEU A 58 13.05 -5.39 9.97
CA LEU A 58 13.09 -6.74 9.40
C LEU A 58 14.09 -7.66 10.14
N THR A 59 15.29 -7.18 10.46
CA THR A 59 16.38 -8.04 10.95
C THR A 59 16.46 -8.12 12.47
N ARG A 60 16.16 -7.02 13.19
CA ARG A 60 16.33 -6.94 14.65
C ARG A 60 15.00 -7.01 15.40
N SER A 61 13.96 -6.39 14.87
CA SER A 61 12.63 -6.41 15.49
C SER A 61 11.80 -7.62 15.08
N GLY A 62 12.32 -8.43 14.12
CA GLY A 62 11.70 -9.67 13.69
C GLY A 62 10.36 -9.45 13.01
N MET A 63 10.21 -8.36 12.26
CA MET A 63 9.09 -8.23 11.33
C MET A 63 9.25 -9.21 10.19
N ASP A 64 8.18 -9.89 9.82
CA ASP A 64 8.18 -10.83 8.70
C ASP A 64 8.18 -10.07 7.37
N TYR A 65 7.57 -8.87 7.32
CA TYR A 65 7.47 -8.06 6.12
C TYR A 65 7.16 -6.60 6.40
N LEU A 66 7.38 -5.76 5.38
CA LEU A 66 6.89 -4.39 5.31
C LEU A 66 5.98 -4.23 4.09
N LEU A 67 4.89 -3.48 4.26
CA LEU A 67 4.06 -2.94 3.19
C LEU A 67 4.39 -1.48 3.00
N MET A 68 4.52 -1.02 1.77
CA MET A 68 4.74 0.39 1.50
C MET A 68 3.41 1.10 1.31
N GLY A 69 3.01 1.90 2.29
CA GLY A 69 1.87 2.80 2.21
C GLY A 69 2.34 4.23 2.07
N GLU A 70 2.44 4.75 0.84
CA GLU A 70 3.08 6.03 0.57
C GLU A 70 2.10 7.19 0.79
N HIS A 71 1.84 7.53 2.07
CA HIS A 71 1.04 8.70 2.43
C HIS A 71 1.86 9.99 2.44
N PHE A 72 3.15 9.88 2.74
CA PHE A 72 4.11 10.98 2.71
C PHE A 72 5.28 10.61 1.79
N TYR A 73 5.71 11.54 0.97
CA TYR A 73 6.78 11.35 -0.01
C TYR A 73 7.66 12.60 -0.10
N LYS A 74 8.82 12.48 -0.73
CA LYS A 74 9.68 13.64 -1.04
C LYS A 74 9.21 14.29 -2.32
N ASN A 75 8.73 15.53 -2.24
CA ASN A 75 8.37 16.31 -3.43
C ASN A 75 9.61 16.76 -4.23
N ALA A 76 9.42 17.42 -5.37
CA ALA A 76 10.51 17.87 -6.23
C ALA A 76 11.54 18.79 -5.55
N SER A 77 11.18 19.45 -4.45
CA SER A 77 12.13 20.26 -3.66
C SER A 77 12.85 19.45 -2.58
N GLY A 78 12.57 18.15 -2.44
CA GLY A 78 13.12 17.28 -1.41
C GLY A 78 12.43 17.42 -0.04
N LYS A 79 11.33 18.18 0.05
CA LYS A 79 10.53 18.31 1.27
C LYS A 79 9.57 17.12 1.38
N THR A 80 9.45 16.56 2.59
CA THR A 80 8.40 15.57 2.87
C THR A 80 7.04 16.25 2.86
N THR A 81 6.10 15.72 2.12
CA THR A 81 4.74 16.23 1.93
C THR A 81 3.73 15.09 1.91
N ASN A 82 2.48 15.35 2.27
CA ASN A 82 1.41 14.37 2.16
C ASN A 82 0.89 14.31 0.72
N TYR A 83 0.41 13.15 0.24
CA TYR A 83 -0.17 13.01 -1.10
C TYR A 83 -1.40 13.94 -1.30
N THR A 84 -2.11 14.28 -0.22
CA THR A 84 -3.26 15.21 -0.26
C THR A 84 -2.86 16.68 -0.38
N ASP A 85 -1.58 17.00 -0.22
CA ASP A 85 -1.08 18.39 -0.36
C ASP A 85 -0.77 18.73 -1.83
N ALA A 86 -0.88 17.77 -2.75
CA ALA A 86 -0.63 17.99 -4.17
C ALA A 86 -1.58 19.08 -4.72
N LEU A 87 -1.01 20.09 -5.38
CA LEU A 87 -1.77 21.20 -5.96
C LEU A 87 -2.13 20.95 -7.43
N SER A 88 -1.40 20.07 -8.08
CA SER A 88 -1.64 19.67 -9.48
C SER A 88 -1.14 18.25 -9.72
N THR A 89 -1.56 17.66 -10.84
CA THR A 89 -1.10 16.35 -11.29
C THR A 89 0.38 16.31 -11.66
N ASP A 90 1.05 17.46 -11.81
CA ASP A 90 2.49 17.54 -12.09
C ASP A 90 3.34 16.91 -10.99
N GLU A 91 2.80 16.78 -9.77
CA GLU A 91 3.46 16.14 -8.63
C GLU A 91 3.37 14.60 -8.68
N PHE A 92 2.42 14.03 -9.40
CA PHE A 92 2.19 12.59 -9.39
C PHE A 92 3.35 11.75 -9.95
N PRO A 93 4.06 12.14 -11.03
CA PRO A 93 5.26 11.43 -11.43
C PRO A 93 6.37 11.45 -10.38
N VAL A 94 6.45 12.51 -9.56
CA VAL A 94 7.41 12.58 -8.44
C VAL A 94 7.01 11.63 -7.32
N TYR A 95 5.73 11.61 -6.95
CA TYR A 95 5.16 10.63 -6.04
C TYR A 95 5.47 9.20 -6.50
N ALA A 96 5.15 8.89 -7.75
CA ALA A 96 5.38 7.58 -8.34
C ALA A 96 6.87 7.17 -8.36
N GLN A 97 7.79 8.14 -8.53
CA GLN A 97 9.22 7.89 -8.44
C GLN A 97 9.64 7.51 -7.01
N ASN A 98 9.08 8.14 -5.96
CA ASN A 98 9.32 7.75 -4.57
C ASN A 98 8.85 6.30 -4.33
N VAL A 99 7.65 5.95 -4.77
CA VAL A 99 7.13 4.57 -4.71
C VAL A 99 8.06 3.60 -5.44
N ALA A 100 8.48 3.94 -6.66
CA ALA A 100 9.40 3.13 -7.45
C ALA A 100 10.77 2.93 -6.77
N ASP A 101 11.30 3.98 -6.16
CA ASP A 101 12.58 3.89 -5.45
C ASP A 101 12.46 3.01 -4.20
N GLY A 102 11.34 3.09 -3.48
CA GLY A 102 11.02 2.18 -2.39
C GLY A 102 10.95 0.71 -2.84
N MET A 103 10.25 0.41 -3.93
CA MET A 103 10.18 -0.95 -4.50
C MET A 103 11.55 -1.51 -4.87
N LYS A 104 12.43 -0.68 -5.49
CA LYS A 104 13.78 -1.08 -5.88
C LYS A 104 14.70 -1.44 -4.70
N THR A 105 14.35 -1.04 -3.48
CA THR A 105 15.12 -1.43 -2.29
C THR A 105 15.01 -2.91 -1.97
N GLY A 106 13.93 -3.56 -2.40
CA GLY A 106 13.60 -4.95 -2.03
C GLY A 106 13.15 -5.12 -0.57
N LEU A 107 12.91 -4.04 0.17
CA LEU A 107 12.51 -4.08 1.58
C LEU A 107 11.00 -4.26 1.76
N PHE A 108 10.21 -3.99 0.72
CA PHE A 108 8.76 -4.03 0.77
C PHE A 108 8.20 -5.17 -0.09
N LEU A 109 7.34 -6.01 0.48
CA LEU A 109 6.69 -7.10 -0.26
C LEU A 109 5.59 -6.60 -1.19
N ALA A 110 4.88 -5.57 -0.77
CA ALA A 110 3.79 -4.99 -1.56
C ALA A 110 3.69 -3.49 -1.35
N VAL A 111 3.04 -2.81 -2.32
CA VAL A 111 2.61 -1.42 -2.22
C VAL A 111 1.12 -1.43 -1.91
N ALA A 112 0.76 -0.87 -0.75
CA ALA A 112 -0.61 -0.65 -0.33
C ALA A 112 -1.22 0.48 -1.18
N HIS A 113 -2.49 0.33 -1.57
CA HIS A 113 -3.25 1.35 -2.32
C HIS A 113 -2.39 2.19 -3.30
N PRO A 114 -1.72 1.57 -4.31
CA PRO A 114 -0.73 2.25 -5.17
C PRO A 114 -1.29 3.43 -5.97
N ASP A 115 -2.60 3.55 -6.03
CA ASP A 115 -3.37 4.57 -6.75
C ASP A 115 -3.95 5.67 -5.83
N ILE A 116 -3.51 5.72 -4.57
CA ILE A 116 -4.01 6.68 -3.58
C ILE A 116 -3.75 8.15 -3.98
N TYR A 117 -2.75 8.41 -4.81
CA TYR A 117 -2.47 9.75 -5.32
C TYR A 117 -3.65 10.34 -6.11
N MET A 118 -4.57 9.49 -6.61
CA MET A 118 -5.81 9.89 -7.28
C MET A 118 -7.01 10.04 -6.32
N ALA A 119 -6.77 9.99 -5.01
CA ALA A 119 -7.86 10.04 -4.02
C ALA A 119 -8.53 11.41 -3.92
N ASP A 120 -7.89 12.46 -4.39
CA ASP A 120 -8.40 13.83 -4.40
C ASP A 120 -9.08 14.23 -5.72
N ASN A 121 -9.44 15.50 -5.82
CA ASN A 121 -10.31 16.05 -6.85
C ASN A 121 -9.57 16.37 -8.16
N PHE A 122 -8.87 15.38 -8.72
CA PHE A 122 -8.13 15.49 -9.96
C PHE A 122 -8.84 14.76 -11.11
N VAL A 123 -8.61 15.23 -12.33
CA VAL A 123 -8.96 14.52 -13.57
C VAL A 123 -7.80 13.63 -13.97
N TRP A 124 -8.11 12.42 -14.43
CA TRP A 124 -7.10 11.54 -14.99
C TRP A 124 -6.51 12.13 -16.28
N ASP A 125 -5.22 12.43 -16.28
CA ASP A 125 -4.49 13.05 -17.38
C ASP A 125 -3.17 12.29 -17.68
N ASP A 126 -2.32 12.87 -18.53
CA ASP A 126 -1.04 12.28 -18.93
C ASP A 126 -0.06 12.13 -17.74
N ASN A 127 -0.11 13.02 -16.74
CA ASN A 127 0.72 12.92 -15.55
C ASN A 127 0.25 11.76 -14.66
N CYS A 128 -1.06 11.56 -14.51
CA CYS A 128 -1.65 10.43 -13.82
C CYS A 128 -1.24 9.10 -14.47
N LYS A 129 -1.33 9.07 -15.83
CA LYS A 129 -0.91 7.91 -16.61
C LYS A 129 0.58 7.63 -16.45
N LYS A 130 1.42 8.66 -16.54
CA LYS A 130 2.87 8.53 -16.34
C LYS A 130 3.21 8.01 -14.94
N ALA A 131 2.51 8.47 -13.91
CA ALA A 131 2.67 7.96 -12.55
C ALA A 131 2.32 6.47 -12.46
N ALA A 132 1.17 6.09 -13.06
CA ALA A 132 0.77 4.69 -13.12
C ALA A 132 1.79 3.82 -13.88
N ASP A 133 2.28 4.26 -15.05
CA ASP A 133 3.31 3.55 -15.82
C ASP A 133 4.58 3.32 -14.96
N ILE A 134 5.07 4.34 -14.24
CA ILE A 134 6.26 4.23 -13.36
C ILE A 134 6.02 3.16 -12.27
N ILE A 135 4.89 3.20 -11.59
CA ILE A 135 4.57 2.26 -10.50
C ILE A 135 4.43 0.84 -11.04
N ILE A 136 3.65 0.66 -12.11
CA ILE A 136 3.36 -0.66 -12.68
C ILE A 136 4.62 -1.31 -13.25
N ASP A 137 5.40 -0.58 -14.07
CA ASP A 137 6.63 -1.09 -14.67
C ASP A 137 7.66 -1.47 -13.61
N THR A 138 7.76 -0.66 -12.53
CA THR A 138 8.65 -0.98 -11.42
C THR A 138 8.17 -2.21 -10.65
N ALA A 139 6.86 -2.34 -10.40
CA ALA A 139 6.31 -3.51 -9.74
C ALA A 139 6.57 -4.80 -10.54
N VAL A 140 6.41 -4.76 -11.87
CA VAL A 140 6.75 -5.88 -12.77
C VAL A 140 8.24 -6.22 -12.69
N THR A 141 9.12 -5.21 -12.74
CA THR A 141 10.57 -5.42 -12.78
C THR A 141 11.12 -5.93 -11.46
N THR A 142 10.60 -5.46 -10.33
CA THR A 142 11.05 -5.83 -8.98
C THR A 142 10.34 -7.06 -8.42
N GLY A 143 9.18 -7.43 -8.99
CA GLY A 143 8.30 -8.46 -8.46
C GLY A 143 7.47 -8.02 -7.25
N THR A 144 7.52 -6.72 -6.88
CA THR A 144 6.71 -6.16 -5.79
C THR A 144 5.23 -6.27 -6.12
N VAL A 145 4.43 -6.69 -5.15
CA VAL A 145 2.99 -6.90 -5.35
C VAL A 145 2.24 -5.57 -5.23
N LEU A 146 1.24 -5.33 -6.06
CA LEU A 146 0.34 -4.18 -5.95
C LEU A 146 -0.94 -4.60 -5.21
N GLU A 147 -1.32 -3.85 -4.18
CA GLU A 147 -2.53 -4.11 -3.43
C GLU A 147 -3.75 -3.45 -4.09
N TYR A 148 -4.75 -4.25 -4.42
CA TYR A 148 -6.11 -3.76 -4.70
C TYR A 148 -6.85 -3.59 -3.38
N ASN A 149 -6.87 -2.37 -2.87
CA ASN A 149 -7.28 -2.09 -1.50
C ASN A 149 -8.80 -2.01 -1.38
N ALA A 150 -9.39 -2.92 -0.58
CA ALA A 150 -10.83 -3.01 -0.41
C ALA A 150 -11.41 -1.93 0.53
N ASN A 151 -10.59 -1.26 1.34
CA ASN A 151 -11.07 -0.23 2.27
C ASN A 151 -11.73 0.95 1.53
N GLY A 152 -11.30 1.24 0.32
CA GLY A 152 -11.94 2.25 -0.51
C GLY A 152 -13.42 1.98 -0.80
N PHE A 153 -13.83 0.70 -0.85
CA PHE A 153 -15.23 0.32 -1.09
C PHE A 153 -16.13 0.47 0.16
N ARG A 154 -15.55 0.65 1.34
CA ARG A 154 -16.30 0.93 2.58
C ARG A 154 -16.68 2.39 2.69
N ARG A 155 -16.12 3.24 1.83
CA ARG A 155 -16.44 4.66 1.74
C ARG A 155 -17.55 4.90 0.73
N GLU A 156 -18.28 5.99 0.86
CA GLU A 156 -19.26 6.39 -0.15
C GLU A 156 -18.57 6.85 -1.44
N LYS A 157 -19.23 6.59 -2.57
CA LYS A 157 -18.81 7.19 -3.83
C LYS A 157 -18.97 8.69 -3.74
N LYS A 158 -18.00 9.42 -4.27
CA LYS A 158 -18.01 10.89 -4.38
C LYS A 158 -18.08 11.30 -5.85
N PHE A 159 -18.56 12.49 -6.07
CA PHE A 159 -18.50 13.13 -7.39
C PHE A 159 -17.11 13.75 -7.54
N TYR A 160 -16.40 13.35 -8.59
CA TYR A 160 -15.12 13.89 -9.02
C TYR A 160 -15.28 14.51 -10.42
N PRO A 161 -14.34 15.33 -10.90
CA PRO A 161 -14.42 15.90 -12.26
C PRO A 161 -14.47 14.85 -13.38
N ASP A 162 -13.92 13.65 -13.12
CA ASP A 162 -13.92 12.49 -14.04
C ASP A 162 -15.14 11.56 -13.83
N GLY A 163 -16.07 11.91 -12.95
CA GLY A 163 -17.30 11.16 -12.70
C GLY A 163 -17.50 10.72 -11.25
N THR A 164 -18.56 9.93 -11.03
CA THR A 164 -18.87 9.40 -9.68
C THR A 164 -18.15 8.07 -9.46
N ARG A 165 -17.20 8.07 -8.54
CA ARG A 165 -16.38 6.89 -8.21
C ARG A 165 -16.05 6.77 -6.73
N TYR A 166 -15.49 5.65 -6.33
CA TYR A 166 -14.80 5.54 -5.05
C TYR A 166 -13.52 6.37 -5.06
N GLN A 167 -13.04 6.74 -3.90
CA GLN A 167 -11.79 7.47 -3.74
C GLN A 167 -10.61 6.65 -4.31
N TYR A 168 -10.56 5.38 -3.97
CA TYR A 168 -9.74 4.30 -4.54
C TYR A 168 -10.53 2.98 -4.40
N PRO A 169 -10.20 1.91 -5.09
CA PRO A 169 -9.28 1.82 -6.24
C PRO A 169 -9.75 2.64 -7.44
N HIS A 170 -8.80 3.29 -8.14
CA HIS A 170 -9.11 4.15 -9.28
C HIS A 170 -9.24 3.32 -10.58
N PRO A 171 -10.38 3.39 -11.30
CA PRO A 171 -10.62 2.50 -12.45
C PRO A 171 -9.56 2.58 -13.54
N ALA A 172 -9.08 3.79 -13.89
CA ALA A 172 -8.11 3.96 -14.96
C ALA A 172 -6.73 3.37 -14.60
N PHE A 173 -6.29 3.45 -13.33
CA PHE A 173 -5.05 2.81 -12.88
C PHE A 173 -5.13 1.29 -13.07
N TRP A 174 -6.23 0.67 -12.62
CA TRP A 174 -6.37 -0.78 -12.65
C TRP A 174 -6.63 -1.34 -14.04
N GLU A 175 -7.19 -0.54 -14.95
CA GLU A 175 -7.22 -0.91 -16.38
C GLU A 175 -5.81 -0.94 -16.99
N MET A 176 -4.87 -0.10 -16.51
CA MET A 176 -3.45 -0.15 -16.94
C MET A 176 -2.70 -1.34 -16.33
N VAL A 177 -3.05 -1.77 -15.11
CA VAL A 177 -2.49 -2.98 -14.49
C VAL A 177 -2.86 -4.23 -15.27
N LYS A 178 -4.05 -4.25 -15.90
CA LYS A 178 -4.50 -5.36 -16.72
C LYS A 178 -3.52 -5.68 -17.84
N GLY A 179 -3.05 -6.92 -17.87
CA GLY A 179 -2.11 -7.41 -18.88
C GLY A 179 -0.67 -6.90 -18.75
N SER A 180 -0.35 -6.08 -17.74
CA SER A 180 1.02 -5.60 -17.50
C SER A 180 1.98 -6.70 -17.03
N GLY A 181 1.45 -7.76 -16.41
CA GLY A 181 2.24 -8.77 -15.72
C GLY A 181 2.52 -8.46 -14.24
N ALA A 182 2.06 -7.32 -13.72
CA ALA A 182 2.19 -7.01 -12.30
C ALA A 182 1.39 -8.01 -11.44
N ARG A 183 2.00 -8.45 -10.34
CA ARG A 183 1.33 -9.30 -9.35
C ARG A 183 0.40 -8.43 -8.51
N VAL A 184 -0.81 -8.92 -8.28
CA VAL A 184 -1.86 -8.19 -7.55
C VAL A 184 -2.34 -9.04 -6.38
N ILE A 185 -2.59 -8.41 -5.23
CA ILE A 185 -3.27 -9.01 -4.08
C ILE A 185 -4.45 -8.14 -3.67
N VAL A 186 -5.49 -8.75 -3.11
CA VAL A 186 -6.58 -8.00 -2.45
C VAL A 186 -6.22 -7.80 -0.98
N GLY A 187 -6.10 -6.56 -0.56
CA GLY A 187 -5.93 -6.19 0.84
C GLY A 187 -7.23 -5.70 1.46
N SER A 188 -7.49 -6.13 2.69
CA SER A 188 -8.65 -5.64 3.42
C SER A 188 -8.45 -4.22 3.94
N ASP A 189 -7.24 -3.90 4.39
CA ASP A 189 -6.95 -2.65 5.10
C ASP A 189 -8.02 -2.39 6.18
N CYS A 190 -8.28 -3.43 6.99
CA CYS A 190 -9.35 -3.42 7.98
C CYS A 190 -8.95 -2.60 9.20
N HIS A 191 -9.85 -1.74 9.65
CA HIS A 191 -9.74 -0.93 10.86
C HIS A 191 -10.68 -1.43 11.97
N ASN A 192 -11.39 -2.53 11.71
CA ASN A 192 -12.29 -3.20 12.65
C ASN A 192 -12.28 -4.70 12.37
N PRO A 193 -12.29 -5.57 13.37
CA PRO A 193 -12.29 -7.03 13.19
C PRO A 193 -13.35 -7.57 12.23
N SER A 194 -14.54 -6.94 12.17
CA SER A 194 -15.60 -7.32 11.23
C SER A 194 -15.28 -7.06 9.77
N GLN A 195 -14.22 -6.32 9.47
CA GLN A 195 -13.77 -5.96 8.12
C GLN A 195 -12.71 -6.90 7.58
N VAL A 196 -12.21 -7.86 8.37
CA VAL A 196 -11.19 -8.83 7.92
C VAL A 196 -11.65 -9.56 6.66
N TRP A 197 -12.94 -9.91 6.61
CA TRP A 197 -13.61 -10.43 5.42
C TRP A 197 -15.05 -9.95 5.38
N ASP A 198 -15.37 -9.08 4.45
CA ASP A 198 -16.68 -8.46 4.29
C ASP A 198 -17.05 -8.26 2.81
N VAL A 199 -18.21 -7.65 2.57
CA VAL A 199 -18.70 -7.35 1.21
C VAL A 199 -17.75 -6.46 0.39
N ALA A 200 -16.88 -5.68 1.04
CA ALA A 200 -15.89 -4.85 0.35
C ALA A 200 -14.79 -5.73 -0.27
N ILE A 201 -14.34 -6.77 0.45
CA ILE A 201 -13.39 -7.77 -0.07
C ILE A 201 -14.00 -8.54 -1.24
N GLU A 202 -15.25 -9.03 -1.09
CA GLU A 202 -15.94 -9.75 -2.17
C GLU A 202 -16.05 -8.89 -3.42
N LYS A 203 -16.39 -7.62 -3.25
CA LYS A 203 -16.46 -6.64 -4.34
C LYS A 203 -15.09 -6.40 -4.99
N ALA A 204 -14.02 -6.33 -4.20
CA ALA A 204 -12.67 -6.18 -4.74
C ALA A 204 -12.31 -7.35 -5.67
N TYR A 205 -12.55 -8.59 -5.24
CA TYR A 205 -12.33 -9.77 -6.09
C TYR A 205 -13.20 -9.75 -7.35
N GLN A 206 -14.51 -9.42 -7.22
CA GLN A 206 -15.41 -9.35 -8.37
C GLN A 206 -14.93 -8.33 -9.41
N ASN A 207 -14.48 -7.15 -8.97
CA ASN A 207 -13.97 -6.11 -9.87
C ASN A 207 -12.69 -6.56 -10.58
N LEU A 208 -11.73 -7.16 -9.86
CA LEU A 208 -10.50 -7.66 -10.47
C LEU A 208 -10.78 -8.77 -11.50
N TYR A 209 -11.65 -9.72 -11.17
CA TYR A 209 -12.05 -10.76 -12.13
C TYR A 209 -12.76 -10.18 -13.35
N ALA A 210 -13.60 -9.16 -13.17
CA ALA A 210 -14.25 -8.47 -14.30
C ALA A 210 -13.23 -7.75 -15.20
N LEU A 211 -12.11 -7.26 -14.63
CA LEU A 211 -10.97 -6.72 -15.39
C LEU A 211 -10.10 -7.82 -16.04
N GLY A 212 -10.29 -9.09 -15.69
CA GLY A 212 -9.42 -10.20 -16.10
C GLY A 212 -8.11 -10.28 -15.33
N ILE A 213 -8.04 -9.64 -14.16
CA ILE A 213 -6.89 -9.71 -13.24
C ILE A 213 -7.18 -10.82 -12.23
N HIS A 214 -6.22 -11.74 -12.08
CA HIS A 214 -6.29 -12.84 -11.11
C HIS A 214 -5.34 -12.54 -9.96
N PRO A 215 -5.85 -12.09 -8.79
CA PRO A 215 -4.99 -11.79 -7.65
C PRO A 215 -4.37 -13.06 -7.08
N ILE A 216 -3.16 -12.92 -6.54
CA ILE A 216 -2.52 -13.97 -5.74
C ILE A 216 -3.24 -14.11 -4.40
N SER A 217 -3.17 -15.29 -3.80
CA SER A 217 -3.83 -15.59 -2.52
C SER A 217 -2.96 -15.28 -1.30
N SER A 218 -1.65 -15.14 -1.46
CA SER A 218 -0.71 -14.89 -0.37
C SER A 218 0.51 -14.11 -0.86
N LEU A 219 1.09 -13.30 0.01
CA LEU A 219 2.40 -12.67 -0.19
C LEU A 219 3.55 -13.64 0.09
N PHE A 220 3.27 -14.76 0.77
CA PHE A 220 4.23 -15.76 1.15
C PHE A 220 3.95 -17.06 0.40
N ASP A 221 4.99 -17.71 -0.09
CA ASP A 221 4.87 -19.06 -0.61
C ASP A 221 4.58 -20.00 0.56
N THR A 222 3.36 -20.57 0.56
CA THR A 222 2.93 -21.58 1.53
C THR A 222 3.12 -23.00 0.99
N SER A 223 3.92 -23.16 -0.06
CA SER A 223 4.28 -24.48 -0.62
C SER A 223 5.39 -25.11 0.21
N ASP A 224 4.99 -25.84 1.26
CA ASP A 224 5.71 -26.96 1.85
C ASP A 224 4.80 -28.19 1.90
#